data_562dff6be0e4da32949b4b4dcbccb1d3
#
_entry.id   562dff6be0e4da32949b4b4dcbccb1d3
#
_cell.length_a   1.000
_cell.length_b   1.000
_cell.length_c   1.000
_cell.angle_alpha   90.00
_cell.angle_beta   90.00
_cell.angle_gamma   90.00
#
_symmetry.space_group_name_H-M   'P 1'
#
loop_
_entity.id
_entity.type
_entity.pdbx_description
1 polymer ?
#
loop_
_entity_poly.entity_id
_entity_poly.type
_entity_poly.pdbx_seq_one_letter_code
_entity_poly.pdbx_strand_id
1 'polypeptide(L)' 'MANDVTAVVTAITGKAYARDEEGELRALRAGDVLQEGDTLITPDGSSVQLELPDGSPLQVTDTPEMAITRDLV' A
#
# COMPACT_ATOMS: atom_id res chain seq x y z
N MET A 1 -10.00 12.81 13.95
CA MET A 1 -9.57 12.65 13.79
C MET A 1 -8.68 12.21 13.12
N ALA A 2 -8.27 12.42 12.61
CA ALA A 2 -7.68 12.13 11.71
C ALA A 2 -6.37 11.77 11.80
N ASN A 3 -5.83 11.05 12.20
CA ASN A 3 -4.52 10.64 12.18
C ASN A 3 -4.39 9.39 11.45
N ASP A 4 -5.08 9.27 10.37
CA ASP A 4 -5.00 8.07 9.56
C ASP A 4 -3.63 7.97 8.93
N VAL A 5 -3.05 6.81 8.97
CA VAL A 5 -1.83 6.54 8.23
C VAL A 5 -2.23 6.43 6.77
N THR A 6 -1.55 7.20 5.94
CA THR A 6 -1.84 7.25 4.51
C THR A 6 -0.53 7.07 3.76
N ALA A 7 -0.50 6.12 2.86
CA ALA A 7 0.67 5.90 2.01
C ALA A 7 0.26 6.14 0.57
N VAL A 8 1.14 6.78 -0.18
CA VAL A 8 0.87 7.10 -1.58
C VAL A 8 1.71 6.17 -2.44
N VAL A 9 1.07 5.55 -3.42
CA VAL A 9 1.78 4.69 -4.36
C VAL A 9 2.51 5.58 -5.35
N THR A 10 3.83 5.50 -5.39
CA THR A 10 4.63 6.33 -6.29
C THR A 10 5.06 5.57 -7.53
N ALA A 11 5.18 4.24 -7.46
CA ALA A 11 5.55 3.45 -8.62
C ALA A 11 5.12 2.01 -8.39
N ILE A 12 4.79 1.33 -9.46
CA ILE A 12 4.42 -0.09 -9.41
C ILE A 12 5.13 -0.80 -10.54
N THR A 13 5.73 -1.94 -10.22
CA THR A 13 6.28 -2.85 -11.21
C THR A 13 5.46 -4.14 -11.13
N GLY A 14 4.84 -4.52 -12.24
CA GLY A 14 3.94 -5.65 -12.24
C GLY A 14 2.55 -5.24 -11.82
N LYS A 15 1.94 -6.01 -10.93
CA LYS A 15 0.58 -5.75 -10.48
C LYS A 15 0.55 -5.67 -8.96
N ALA A 16 -0.31 -4.80 -8.47
CA ALA A 16 -0.51 -4.67 -7.03
C ALA A 16 -1.98 -4.39 -6.77
N TYR A 17 -2.43 -4.79 -5.61
CA TYR A 17 -3.84 -4.66 -5.23
C TYR A 17 -3.92 -4.18 -3.80
N ALA A 18 -5.06 -3.58 -3.47
CA ALA A 18 -5.36 -3.22 -2.10
C ALA A 18 -6.71 -3.84 -1.74
N ARG A 19 -6.79 -4.39 -0.53
CA ARG A 19 -8.04 -4.91 0.00
C ARG A 19 -8.46 -4.00 1.14
N ASP A 20 -9.67 -3.46 1.07
CA ASP A 20 -10.13 -2.56 2.12
C ASP A 20 -10.69 -3.36 3.30
N GLU A 21 -11.19 -2.63 4.29
CA GLU A 21 -11.71 -3.27 5.50
C GLU A 21 -12.94 -4.11 5.23
N GLU A 22 -13.61 -3.84 4.13
CA GLU A 22 -14.79 -4.60 3.76
C GLU A 22 -14.45 -5.81 2.92
N GLY A 23 -13.17 -5.99 2.60
CA GLY A 23 -12.73 -7.15 1.84
C GLY A 23 -12.72 -6.95 0.35
N GLU A 24 -12.97 -5.75 -0.12
CA GLU A 24 -12.97 -5.50 -1.56
C GLU A 24 -11.57 -5.25 -2.07
N LEU A 25 -11.26 -5.88 -3.20
CA LEU A 25 -9.98 -5.72 -3.84
C LEU A 25 -10.07 -4.71 -4.96
N ARG A 26 -9.02 -3.90 -5.08
CA ARG A 26 -8.92 -2.99 -6.21
C ARG A 26 -7.49 -3.00 -6.72
N ALA A 27 -7.32 -2.84 -8.03
CA ALA A 27 -6.01 -2.75 -8.63
C ALA A 27 -5.43 -1.37 -8.33
N LEU A 28 -4.14 -1.36 -7.97
CA LEU A 28 -3.46 -0.11 -7.63
C LEU A 28 -2.75 0.44 -8.85
N ARG A 29 -2.54 1.75 -8.83
CA ARG A 29 -1.76 2.47 -9.83
C ARG A 29 -0.95 3.53 -9.13
N ALA A 30 0.07 4.04 -9.82
CA ALA A 30 0.82 5.16 -9.29
C ALA A 30 -0.13 6.33 -9.05
N GLY A 31 -0.01 6.92 -7.88
CA GLY A 31 -0.90 8.00 -7.47
C GLY A 31 -2.03 7.57 -6.56
N ASP A 32 -2.28 6.27 -6.45
CA ASP A 32 -3.30 5.79 -5.53
C ASP A 32 -2.84 5.95 -4.10
N VAL A 33 -3.81 5.98 -3.19
CA VAL A 33 -3.55 6.20 -1.78
C VAL A 33 -4.05 5.01 -1.00
N LEU A 34 -3.24 4.55 -0.06
CA LEU A 34 -3.62 3.51 0.88
C LEU A 34 -3.84 4.12 2.24
N GLN A 35 -4.83 3.62 2.96
CA GLN A 35 -5.18 4.13 4.28
C GLN A 35 -5.01 3.05 5.32
N GLU A 36 -4.96 3.47 6.57
CA GLU A 36 -4.93 2.52 7.68
C GLU A 36 -6.16 1.62 7.57
N GLY A 37 -5.94 0.32 7.73
CA GLY A 37 -7.00 -0.67 7.55
C GLY A 37 -6.96 -1.36 6.21
N ASP A 38 -6.29 -0.77 5.22
CA ASP A 38 -6.12 -1.43 3.93
C ASP A 38 -5.03 -2.47 4.02
N THR A 39 -5.10 -3.46 3.15
CA THR A 39 -4.06 -4.48 3.03
C THR A 39 -3.48 -4.41 1.64
N LEU A 40 -2.16 -4.24 1.57
CA LEU A 40 -1.45 -4.19 0.31
C LEU A 40 -1.09 -5.61 -0.12
N ILE A 41 -1.37 -5.94 -1.36
CA ILE A 41 -1.09 -7.27 -1.90
C ILE A 41 -0.21 -7.12 -3.11
N THR A 42 1.00 -7.71 -3.05
CA THR A 42 1.92 -7.71 -4.18
C THR A 42 2.22 -9.17 -4.53
N PRO A 43 1.66 -9.65 -5.63
CA PRO A 43 1.95 -11.03 -6.05
C PRO A 43 3.42 -11.20 -6.42
N ASP A 44 3.81 -12.45 -6.60
CA ASP A 44 5.19 -12.77 -6.95
C ASP A 44 5.62 -12.01 -8.19
N GLY A 45 6.84 -11.50 -8.15
CA GLY A 45 7.38 -10.77 -9.29
C GLY A 45 6.94 -9.34 -9.38
N SER A 46 6.17 -8.87 -8.42
CA SER A 46 5.68 -7.49 -8.43
C SER A 46 6.33 -6.69 -7.33
N SER A 47 6.38 -5.38 -7.49
CA SER A 47 6.87 -4.50 -6.44
C SER A 47 6.12 -3.18 -6.49
N VAL A 48 6.05 -2.54 -5.34
CA VAL A 48 5.34 -1.27 -5.19
C VAL A 48 6.24 -0.36 -4.38
N GLN A 49 6.34 0.89 -4.82
CA GLN A 49 7.00 1.92 -4.01
C GLN A 49 5.94 2.83 -3.43
N LEU A 50 6.06 3.05 -2.15
CA LEU A 50 5.12 3.90 -1.41
C LEU A 50 5.87 5.05 -0.79
N GLU A 51 5.16 6.14 -0.58
CA GLU A 51 5.66 7.25 0.22
C GLU A 51 4.81 7.33 1.47
N LEU A 52 5.47 7.23 2.62
CA LEU A 52 4.79 7.26 3.91
C LEU A 52 4.45 8.70 4.30
N PRO A 53 3.57 8.88 5.29
CA PRO A 53 3.16 10.24 5.66
C PRO A 53 4.29 11.16 6.07
N ASP A 54 5.40 10.61 6.56
CA ASP A 54 6.54 11.42 6.95
C ASP A 54 7.50 11.66 5.78
N GLY A 55 7.14 11.23 4.58
CA GLY A 55 7.98 11.40 3.40
C GLY A 55 8.96 10.29 3.15
N SER A 56 9.00 9.29 4.00
CA SER A 56 9.95 8.19 3.83
C SER A 56 9.49 7.24 2.73
N PRO A 57 10.41 6.77 1.90
CA PRO A 57 10.05 5.77 0.90
C PRO A 57 9.96 4.39 1.52
N LEU A 58 9.08 3.57 0.99
CA LEU A 58 8.95 2.19 1.40
C LEU A 58 8.77 1.35 0.13
N GLN A 59 9.58 0.32 -0.01
CA GLN A 59 9.45 -0.57 -1.15
C GLN A 59 8.95 -1.93 -0.66
N VAL A 60 7.90 -2.42 -1.30
CA VAL A 60 7.31 -3.72 -0.98
C VAL A 60 7.46 -4.61 -2.19
N THR A 61 8.08 -5.78 -2.01
CA THR A 61 8.36 -6.71 -3.10
C THR A 61 7.96 -8.11 -2.66
N ASP A 62 7.22 -8.79 -3.53
CA ASP A 62 6.87 -10.21 -3.29
C ASP A 62 6.24 -10.44 -1.93
N THR A 63 5.45 -9.49 -1.47
CA THR A 63 4.78 -9.61 -0.19
C THR A 63 3.32 -9.97 -0.44
N PRO A 64 2.89 -11.18 -0.06
CA PRO A 64 1.51 -11.58 -0.34
C PRO A 64 0.49 -10.65 0.30
N GLU A 65 0.76 -10.22 1.52
CA GLU A 65 -0.13 -9.29 2.21
C GLU A 65 0.66 -8.45 3.18
N MET A 66 0.37 -7.16 3.19
CA MET A 66 0.98 -6.26 4.16
C MET A 66 -0.09 -5.29 4.63
N ALA A 67 -0.41 -5.34 5.91
CA ALA A 67 -1.41 -4.45 6.47
C ALA A 67 -0.85 -3.04 6.61
N ILE A 68 -1.66 -2.07 6.25
CA ILE A 68 -1.30 -0.67 6.43
C ILE A 68 -1.75 -0.28 7.82
N THR A 69 -0.80 -0.08 8.72
CA THR A 69 -1.08 0.23 10.11
C THR A 69 -0.26 1.42 10.54
N ARG A 70 -0.54 1.90 11.74
CA ARG A 70 0.22 3.02 12.28
C ARG A 70 1.67 2.68 12.49
N ASP A 71 1.98 1.42 12.65
CA ASP A 71 3.35 1.00 12.89
C ASP A 71 4.23 1.12 11.68
N LEU A 72 3.65 1.40 10.52
CA LEU A 72 4.44 1.64 9.32
C LEU A 72 5.25 2.92 9.38
N VAL A 73 4.83 3.85 10.19
CA VAL A 73 5.45 5.17 10.24
C VAL A 73 6.45 5.26 11.37
#